data_3464240e5f1243feaf1a30a39934f6ae
#
_entry.id   3464240e5f1243feaf1a30a39934f6ae
#
_cell.length_a   1.000
_cell.length_b   1.000
_cell.length_c   1.000
_cell.angle_alpha   90.00
_cell.angle_beta   90.00
_cell.angle_gamma   90.00
#
_symmetry.space_group_name_H-M   'P 1'
#
loop_
_entity.id
_entity.type
_entity.pdbx_description
1 polymer ?
#
loop_
_entity_poly.entity_id
_entity_poly.type
_entity_poly.pdbx_seq_one_letter_code
_entity_poly.pdbx_strand_id
1 'polypeptide(L)'
;LDVHLISLGISSLKVRMKASEKASKKFAKWLEKQDFIKKVTHPALKSHPQRALAKKQMKIIPSVFCADFKSVELAEKFIENAKIFGEKCSFGSADSRVEIPSKISHASFSKEELKAIGISDSTVRFSIGFEDLKDLKEDLLEAIK
;
A
#
# COMPACT_ATOMS: atom_id res chain seq x y z
N LEU A 1 -7.12 -24.16 -20.41
CA LEU A 1 -7.17 -22.69 -20.31
C LEU A 1 -6.33 -22.19 -19.14
N ASP A 2 -6.50 -22.72 -17.93
CA ASP A 2 -5.83 -22.25 -16.69
C ASP A 2 -4.30 -22.34 -16.76
N VAL A 3 -3.77 -23.48 -17.25
CA VAL A 3 -2.32 -23.67 -17.45
C VAL A 3 -1.73 -22.60 -18.39
N HIS A 4 -2.46 -22.26 -19.46
CA HIS A 4 -2.04 -21.22 -20.40
C HIS A 4 -2.02 -19.83 -19.74
N LEU A 5 -3.06 -19.49 -18.98
CA LEU A 5 -3.14 -18.23 -18.25
C LEU A 5 -2.05 -18.12 -17.18
N ILE A 6 -1.77 -19.19 -16.46
CA ILE A 6 -0.67 -19.23 -15.47
C ILE A 6 0.68 -19.04 -16.18
N SER A 7 0.93 -19.70 -17.30
CA SER A 7 2.15 -19.57 -18.08
C SER A 7 2.39 -18.12 -18.55
N LEU A 8 1.34 -17.47 -19.08
CA LEU A 8 1.38 -16.04 -19.43
C LEU A 8 1.65 -15.16 -18.21
N GLY A 9 1.02 -15.45 -17.08
CA GLY A 9 1.24 -14.75 -15.82
C GLY A 9 2.70 -14.83 -15.35
N ILE A 10 3.31 -16.02 -15.43
CA ILE A 10 4.70 -16.24 -15.04
C ILE A 10 5.66 -15.50 -15.99
N SER A 11 5.42 -15.55 -17.29
CA SER A 11 6.31 -14.92 -18.29
C SER A 11 6.41 -13.39 -18.11
N SER A 12 5.34 -12.73 -17.64
CA SER A 12 5.29 -11.29 -17.41
C SER A 12 5.61 -10.88 -15.96
N LEU A 13 5.78 -11.83 -15.03
CA LEU A 13 5.90 -11.56 -13.59
C LEU A 13 7.01 -10.56 -13.25
N LYS A 14 8.20 -10.75 -13.83
CA LYS A 14 9.36 -9.88 -13.56
C LYS A 14 9.10 -8.42 -13.96
N VAL A 15 8.44 -8.20 -15.09
CA VAL A 15 8.11 -6.85 -15.58
C VAL A 15 7.07 -6.21 -14.67
N ARG A 16 6.01 -6.95 -14.31
CA ARG A 16 4.95 -6.48 -13.41
C ARG A 16 5.52 -6.12 -12.03
N MET A 17 6.33 -6.98 -11.43
CA MET A 17 6.95 -6.72 -10.14
C MET A 17 7.86 -5.49 -10.14
N LYS A 18 8.62 -5.26 -11.21
CA LYS A 18 9.45 -4.05 -11.34
C LYS A 18 8.62 -2.78 -11.52
N ALA A 19 7.51 -2.88 -12.26
CA ALA A 19 6.60 -1.74 -12.46
C ALA A 19 5.95 -1.33 -11.12
N SER A 20 5.36 -2.28 -10.38
CA SER A 20 4.74 -2.01 -9.09
C SER A 20 5.75 -1.55 -8.02
N GLU A 21 6.96 -2.12 -7.98
CA GLU A 21 8.04 -1.61 -7.13
C GLU A 21 8.35 -0.13 -7.39
N LYS A 22 8.50 0.23 -8.67
CA LYS A 22 8.81 1.62 -9.07
C LYS A 22 7.68 2.57 -8.69
N ALA A 23 6.43 2.16 -8.92
CA ALA A 23 5.24 2.95 -8.60
C ALA A 23 5.09 3.13 -7.08
N SER A 24 5.10 2.03 -6.30
CA SER A 24 4.94 2.06 -4.84
C SER A 24 6.02 2.92 -4.16
N LYS A 25 7.27 2.78 -4.58
CA LYS A 25 8.39 3.57 -4.05
C LYS A 25 8.26 5.06 -4.30
N LYS A 26 7.75 5.46 -5.47
CA LYS A 26 7.49 6.87 -5.79
C LYS A 26 6.29 7.38 -5.03
N PHE A 27 5.22 6.59 -4.93
CA PHE A 27 4.01 6.94 -4.21
C PHE A 27 4.28 7.09 -2.71
N ALA A 28 4.97 6.12 -2.09
CA ALA A 28 5.34 6.18 -0.68
C ALA A 28 6.22 7.41 -0.34
N LYS A 29 7.18 7.77 -1.21
CA LYS A 29 8.00 8.98 -1.03
C LYS A 29 7.21 10.28 -1.13
N TRP A 30 6.19 10.30 -1.96
CA TRP A 30 5.31 11.45 -2.07
C TRP A 30 4.39 11.52 -0.85
N LEU A 31 3.82 10.38 -0.45
CA LEU A 31 2.91 10.27 0.68
C LEU A 31 3.57 10.69 2.01
N GLU A 32 4.86 10.34 2.21
CA GLU A 32 5.66 10.74 3.39
C GLU A 32 5.77 12.26 3.58
N LYS A 33 5.51 13.04 2.54
CA LYS A 33 5.58 14.51 2.56
C LYS A 33 4.22 15.20 2.74
N GLN A 34 3.15 14.44 2.86
CA GLN A 34 1.81 15.00 2.94
C GLN A 34 1.44 15.33 4.38
N ASP A 35 0.84 16.50 4.58
CA ASP A 35 0.49 16.99 5.92
C ASP A 35 -0.57 16.16 6.63
N PHE A 36 -1.40 15.40 5.89
CA PHE A 36 -2.41 14.51 6.44
C PHE A 36 -1.87 13.13 6.85
N ILE A 37 -0.59 12.86 6.57
CA ILE A 37 0.09 11.60 6.94
C ILE A 37 0.95 11.80 8.19
N LYS A 38 0.85 10.85 9.11
CA LYS A 38 1.66 10.76 10.32
C LYS A 38 2.95 9.98 10.08
N LYS A 39 2.87 8.86 9.35
CA LYS A 39 4.00 7.97 9.12
C LYS A 39 3.76 7.12 7.88
N VAL A 40 4.83 6.80 7.13
CA VAL A 40 4.81 5.81 6.06
C VAL A 40 5.81 4.71 6.36
N THR A 41 5.36 3.46 6.35
CA THR A 41 6.17 2.27 6.61
C THR A 41 6.41 1.51 5.31
N HIS A 42 7.44 1.91 4.55
CA HIS A 42 7.81 1.29 3.29
C HIS A 42 9.32 0.98 3.27
N PRO A 43 9.76 -0.26 2.97
CA PRO A 43 11.17 -0.67 3.09
C PRO A 43 12.18 0.11 2.24
N ALA A 44 11.72 0.79 1.18
CA ALA A 44 12.59 1.63 0.35
C ALA A 44 12.85 3.03 0.91
N LEU A 45 12.07 3.51 1.87
CA LEU A 45 12.22 4.85 2.45
C LEU A 45 13.46 4.93 3.35
N LYS A 46 14.04 6.13 3.44
CA LYS A 46 15.19 6.38 4.34
C LYS A 46 14.77 6.28 5.81
N SER A 47 13.54 6.62 6.10
CA SER A 47 12.91 6.56 7.42
C SER A 47 12.65 5.15 7.94
N HIS A 48 12.67 4.12 7.07
CA HIS A 48 12.38 2.75 7.48
C HIS A 48 13.55 2.15 8.29
N PRO A 49 13.33 1.66 9.54
CA PRO A 49 14.40 1.23 10.43
C PRO A 49 15.19 0.03 9.88
N GLN A 50 14.55 -0.87 9.15
CA GLN A 50 15.18 -2.07 8.59
C GLN A 50 15.53 -1.93 7.10
N ARG A 51 15.67 -0.69 6.59
CA ARG A 51 15.97 -0.45 5.18
C ARG A 51 17.25 -1.14 4.69
N ALA A 52 18.29 -1.18 5.51
CA ALA A 52 19.56 -1.84 5.17
C ALA A 52 19.35 -3.35 5.01
N LEU A 53 18.59 -3.97 5.92
CA LEU A 53 18.24 -5.39 5.87
C LEU A 53 17.39 -5.70 4.64
N ALA A 54 16.37 -4.90 4.37
CA ALA A 54 15.53 -5.06 3.18
C ALA A 54 16.35 -5.03 1.88
N LYS A 55 17.29 -4.09 1.75
CA LYS A 55 18.20 -4.02 0.61
C LYS A 55 19.11 -5.24 0.47
N LYS A 56 19.52 -5.86 1.58
CA LYS A 56 20.36 -7.05 1.57
C LYS A 56 19.56 -8.30 1.15
N GLN A 57 18.32 -8.42 1.59
CA GLN A 57 17.50 -9.61 1.40
C GLN A 57 16.62 -9.58 0.15
N MET A 58 16.18 -8.40 -0.27
CA MET A 58 15.17 -8.23 -1.33
C MET A 58 15.82 -7.75 -2.63
N LYS A 59 15.67 -8.52 -3.70
CA LYS A 59 16.04 -8.09 -5.06
C LYS A 59 15.05 -7.06 -5.62
N ILE A 60 13.78 -7.18 -5.24
CA ILE A 60 12.67 -6.28 -5.60
C ILE A 60 11.95 -5.93 -4.31
N ILE A 61 11.76 -4.65 -4.05
CA ILE A 61 10.99 -4.17 -2.90
C ILE A 61 9.51 -4.32 -3.21
N PRO A 62 8.69 -4.88 -2.30
CA PRO A 62 7.27 -5.13 -2.56
C PRO A 62 6.48 -3.84 -2.79
N SER A 63 5.36 -3.98 -3.50
CA SER A 63 4.41 -2.89 -3.72
C SER A 63 3.46 -2.64 -2.54
N VAL A 64 3.51 -3.52 -1.54
CA VAL A 64 2.67 -3.44 -0.34
C VAL A 64 3.40 -2.65 0.75
N PHE A 65 2.71 -1.69 1.36
CA PHE A 65 3.21 -0.91 2.47
C PHE A 65 2.06 -0.32 3.28
N CYS A 66 2.35 0.25 4.45
CA CYS A 66 1.36 0.91 5.29
C CYS A 66 1.67 2.40 5.46
N ALA A 67 0.60 3.18 5.63
CA ALA A 67 0.70 4.57 6.06
C ALA A 67 -0.33 4.86 7.16
N ASP A 68 0.11 5.53 8.21
CA ASP A 68 -0.75 6.01 9.27
C ASP A 68 -1.21 7.42 8.91
N PHE A 69 -2.52 7.62 8.78
CA PHE A 69 -3.12 8.94 8.63
C PHE A 69 -3.12 9.69 9.98
N LYS A 70 -3.24 11.00 9.96
CA LYS A 70 -3.29 11.81 11.19
C LYS A 70 -4.55 11.56 12.01
N SER A 71 -5.64 11.14 11.36
CA SER A 71 -6.87 10.75 12.05
C SER A 71 -7.53 9.55 11.38
N VAL A 72 -8.42 8.90 12.13
CA VAL A 72 -9.22 7.77 11.65
C VAL A 72 -10.19 8.24 10.57
N GLU A 73 -10.81 9.40 10.78
CA GLU A 73 -11.78 10.00 9.86
C GLU A 73 -11.18 10.26 8.47
N LEU A 74 -9.90 10.70 8.43
CA LEU A 74 -9.21 10.90 7.15
C LEU A 74 -8.93 9.57 6.43
N ALA A 75 -8.58 8.53 7.18
CA ALA A 75 -8.36 7.20 6.62
C ALA A 75 -9.66 6.60 6.07
N GLU A 76 -10.76 6.69 6.84
CA GLU A 76 -12.09 6.24 6.43
C GLU A 76 -12.59 7.01 5.22
N LYS A 77 -12.52 8.34 5.26
CA LYS A 77 -12.92 9.22 4.16
C LYS A 77 -12.18 8.89 2.86
N PHE A 78 -10.87 8.60 2.95
CA PHE A 78 -10.11 8.14 1.81
C PHE A 78 -10.66 6.83 1.24
N ILE A 79 -10.87 5.82 2.09
CA ILE A 79 -11.36 4.50 1.64
C ILE A 79 -12.75 4.60 1.00
N GLU A 80 -13.65 5.39 1.60
CA GLU A 80 -15.04 5.53 1.14
C GLU A 80 -15.17 6.27 -0.18
N ASN A 81 -14.31 7.26 -0.44
CA ASN A 81 -14.46 8.15 -1.60
C ASN A 81 -13.45 7.88 -2.73
N ALA A 82 -12.44 7.03 -2.52
CA ALA A 82 -11.48 6.68 -3.55
C ALA A 82 -12.17 5.98 -4.73
N LYS A 83 -11.83 6.38 -5.95
CA LYS A 83 -12.44 5.88 -7.18
C LYS A 83 -11.53 4.91 -7.94
N ILE A 84 -10.22 5.09 -7.79
CA ILE A 84 -9.20 4.25 -8.44
C ILE A 84 -8.73 3.15 -7.48
N PHE A 85 -8.49 3.51 -6.21
CA PHE A 85 -8.14 2.53 -5.20
C PHE A 85 -9.35 1.67 -4.82
N GLY A 86 -9.28 0.37 -5.10
CA GLY A 86 -10.30 -0.58 -4.67
C GLY A 86 -10.12 -0.99 -3.21
N GLU A 87 -11.19 -0.89 -2.40
CA GLU A 87 -11.19 -1.44 -1.03
C GLU A 87 -11.26 -2.97 -1.09
N LYS A 88 -10.14 -3.64 -0.86
CA LYS A 88 -10.07 -5.11 -0.86
C LYS A 88 -8.86 -5.60 -0.07
N CYS A 89 -9.06 -6.67 0.70
CA CYS A 89 -7.98 -7.43 1.33
C CYS A 89 -7.26 -8.29 0.29
N SER A 90 -6.36 -7.68 -0.52
CA SER A 90 -5.53 -8.40 -1.49
C SER A 90 -4.28 -7.60 -1.84
N PHE A 91 -3.35 -8.20 -2.58
CA PHE A 91 -2.12 -7.55 -3.04
C PHE A 91 -1.57 -8.22 -4.30
N GLY A 92 -0.64 -7.53 -4.98
CA GLY A 92 0.03 -8.05 -6.18
C GLY A 92 -0.80 -8.06 -7.45
N SER A 93 -1.93 -7.35 -7.44
CA SER A 93 -2.81 -7.16 -8.59
C SER A 93 -2.31 -6.07 -9.54
N ALA A 94 -2.90 -5.98 -10.73
CA ALA A 94 -2.66 -4.89 -11.66
C ALA A 94 -3.30 -3.59 -11.17
N ASP A 95 -4.42 -3.69 -10.47
CA ASP A 95 -5.18 -2.62 -9.84
C ASP A 95 -4.65 -2.32 -8.43
N SER A 96 -4.59 -1.05 -8.09
CA SER A 96 -4.23 -0.57 -6.75
C SER A 96 -5.34 -0.85 -5.75
N ARG A 97 -4.97 -1.34 -4.58
CA ARG A 97 -5.90 -1.74 -3.52
C ARG A 97 -5.50 -1.15 -2.18
N VAL A 98 -6.50 -0.87 -1.37
CA VAL A 98 -6.35 -0.33 -0.02
C VAL A 98 -7.26 -1.04 0.96
N GLU A 99 -6.88 -1.04 2.22
CA GLU A 99 -7.74 -1.45 3.33
C GLU A 99 -7.29 -0.77 4.62
N ILE A 100 -8.18 -0.69 5.60
CA ILE A 100 -7.85 -0.44 7.00
C ILE A 100 -7.70 -1.81 7.68
N PRO A 101 -6.46 -2.25 8.01
CA PRO A 101 -6.23 -3.62 8.50
C PRO A 101 -7.01 -3.96 9.75
N SER A 102 -7.17 -3.02 10.70
CA SER A 102 -7.95 -3.24 11.94
C SER A 102 -9.42 -3.55 11.67
N LYS A 103 -9.97 -3.16 10.51
CA LYS A 103 -11.37 -3.41 10.13
C LYS A 103 -11.56 -4.65 9.25
N ILE A 104 -10.54 -5.08 8.54
CA ILE A 104 -10.65 -6.13 7.51
C ILE A 104 -9.71 -7.30 7.84
N SER A 105 -8.44 -7.24 7.46
CA SER A 105 -7.52 -8.38 7.55
C SER A 105 -7.11 -8.76 8.98
N HIS A 106 -7.21 -7.84 9.92
CA HIS A 106 -6.89 -8.03 11.34
C HIS A 106 -8.06 -7.70 12.26
N ALA A 107 -9.30 -7.79 11.76
CA ALA A 107 -10.52 -7.47 12.53
C ALA A 107 -10.74 -8.38 13.76
N SER A 108 -10.11 -9.57 13.78
CA SER A 108 -10.16 -10.49 14.93
C SER A 108 -9.14 -10.17 16.03
N PHE A 109 -8.21 -9.23 15.80
CA PHE A 109 -7.18 -8.87 16.76
C PHE A 109 -7.73 -7.90 17.82
N SER A 110 -7.30 -8.08 19.07
CA SER A 110 -7.55 -7.10 20.12
C SER A 110 -6.79 -5.79 19.87
N LYS A 111 -7.19 -4.73 20.54
CA LYS A 111 -6.49 -3.43 20.45
C LYS A 111 -5.04 -3.52 20.91
N GLU A 112 -4.76 -4.35 21.92
CA GLU A 112 -3.44 -4.61 22.45
C GLU A 112 -2.55 -5.32 21.42
N GLU A 113 -3.08 -6.33 20.75
CA GLU A 113 -2.38 -7.05 19.67
C GLU A 113 -2.10 -6.14 18.48
N LEU A 114 -3.07 -5.36 18.02
CA LEU A 114 -2.88 -4.38 16.95
C LEU A 114 -1.78 -3.38 17.30
N LYS A 115 -1.80 -2.86 18.52
CA LYS A 115 -0.77 -1.93 18.99
C LYS A 115 0.62 -2.57 19.05
N ALA A 116 0.71 -3.84 19.47
CA ALA A 116 1.97 -4.58 19.54
C ALA A 116 2.62 -4.78 18.16
N ILE A 117 1.83 -4.95 17.11
CA ILE A 117 2.30 -5.05 15.72
C ILE A 117 2.36 -3.70 14.99
N GLY A 118 2.02 -2.59 15.67
CA GLY A 118 2.12 -1.23 15.14
C GLY A 118 1.01 -0.85 14.16
N ILE A 119 -0.15 -1.46 14.27
CA ILE A 119 -1.36 -1.11 13.50
C ILE A 119 -2.29 -0.29 14.38
N SER A 120 -2.82 0.81 13.83
CA SER A 120 -3.85 1.65 14.44
C SER A 120 -5.09 1.71 13.55
N ASP A 121 -6.19 2.25 14.05
CA ASP A 121 -7.42 2.44 13.27
C ASP A 121 -7.26 3.47 12.13
N SER A 122 -6.20 4.30 12.18
CA SER A 122 -5.84 5.23 11.09
C SER A 122 -4.79 4.66 10.12
N THR A 123 -4.37 3.41 10.31
CA THR A 123 -3.43 2.74 9.41
C THR A 123 -4.15 2.27 8.16
N VAL A 124 -3.68 2.69 7.00
CA VAL A 124 -4.12 2.19 5.68
C VAL A 124 -3.01 1.35 5.07
N ARG A 125 -3.34 0.13 4.65
CA ARG A 125 -2.46 -0.71 3.84
C ARG A 125 -2.70 -0.43 2.37
N PHE A 126 -1.64 -0.14 1.65
CA PHE A 126 -1.62 0.07 0.20
C PHE A 126 -1.01 -1.13 -0.50
N SER A 127 -1.61 -1.55 -1.60
CA SER A 127 -1.00 -2.44 -2.60
C SER A 127 -1.05 -1.72 -3.95
N ILE A 128 0.07 -1.20 -4.41
CA ILE A 128 0.12 -0.37 -5.62
C ILE A 128 0.22 -1.25 -6.87
N GLY A 129 -0.67 -0.98 -7.82
CA GLY A 129 -0.75 -1.61 -9.12
C GLY A 129 0.08 -0.91 -10.19
N PHE A 130 -0.49 -0.76 -11.39
CA PHE A 130 0.19 -0.24 -12.58
C PHE A 130 -0.42 1.06 -13.11
N GLU A 131 -1.36 1.65 -12.39
CA GLU A 131 -2.00 2.91 -12.77
C GLU A 131 -0.99 4.06 -12.81
N ASP A 132 -1.33 5.14 -13.49
CA ASP A 132 -0.48 6.32 -13.50
C ASP A 132 -0.36 6.91 -12.09
N LEU A 133 0.86 7.24 -11.73
CA LEU A 133 1.16 7.77 -10.40
C LEU A 133 0.46 9.12 -10.14
N LYS A 134 0.19 9.89 -11.19
CA LYS A 134 -0.53 11.17 -11.08
C LYS A 134 -1.97 10.90 -10.69
N ASP A 135 -2.62 9.96 -11.36
CA ASP A 135 -4.01 9.61 -11.13
C ASP A 135 -4.23 9.07 -9.71
N LEU A 136 -3.32 8.18 -9.24
CA LEU A 136 -3.37 7.68 -7.85
C LEU A 136 -3.23 8.80 -6.81
N LYS A 137 -2.40 9.80 -7.06
CA LYS A 137 -2.25 10.94 -6.16
C LYS A 137 -3.47 11.85 -6.15
N GLU A 138 -4.01 12.13 -7.34
CA GLU A 138 -5.20 12.95 -7.51
C GLU A 138 -6.41 12.27 -6.85
N ASP A 139 -6.59 10.97 -7.06
CA ASP A 139 -7.67 10.18 -6.43
C ASP A 139 -7.62 10.27 -4.90
N LEU A 140 -6.43 10.06 -4.30
CA LEU A 140 -6.28 10.18 -2.85
C LEU A 140 -6.58 11.60 -2.36
N LEU A 141 -6.05 12.63 -3.03
CA LEU A 141 -6.26 14.02 -2.62
C LEU A 141 -7.73 14.45 -2.77
N GLU A 142 -8.43 13.96 -3.77
CA GLU A 142 -9.86 14.23 -3.95
C GLU A 142 -10.70 13.49 -2.91
N ALA A 143 -10.36 12.27 -2.60
CA ALA A 143 -11.09 11.44 -1.66
C ALA A 143 -11.10 12.01 -0.22
N ILE A 144 -10.05 12.75 0.17
CA ILE A 144 -9.94 13.32 1.53
C ILE A 144 -10.40 14.78 1.64
N LYS A 145 -10.82 15.44 0.54
CA LYS A 145 -11.41 16.79 0.57
C LYS A 145 -12.78 16.77 1.25
#